data_5f62ebb4640d1b598da020cf92220678
#
_entry.id   5f62ebb4640d1b598da020cf92220678
#
_cell.length_a   1.000
_cell.length_b   1.000
_cell.length_c   1.000
_cell.angle_alpha   90.00
_cell.angle_beta   90.00
_cell.angle_gamma   90.00
#
_symmetry.space_group_name_H-M   'P 1'
#
loop_
_entity.id
_entity.type
_entity.pdbx_description
1 polymer ?
#
loop_
_entity_poly.entity_id
_entity_poly.type
_entity_poly.pdbx_seq_one_letter_code
_entity_poly.pdbx_strand_id
1 'polypeptide(L)'
;MFVGHYSVAFACRTERNKIPLWVLFVAVQFLDYIWATLVLLGIEKLRVIKGFTEGSMLDSYFHPYSHSLITAILWSAVAALVYKTVCSRHPFDSAQGRLSHYSTSAPLIIGLAVFSHWILDLVAHPRDLPIYDNAAKVGFGLWNYRDPEFALEIALLAGGIALYQTRNAMPAIRKGAVIAFGIALVIVQIGDTYVPRNPLTDKATAMGVWIFYTLFVIVAFAIEKIGRRGQTNAP
;
A
#
# COMPACT_ATOMS: atom_id res chain seq x y z
N MET A 1 4.86 1.02 8.86
CA MET A 1 5.21 -0.25 8.16
C MET A 1 5.61 0.03 6.71
N PHE A 2 6.18 -0.98 5.99
CA PHE A 2 6.52 -0.80 4.58
C PHE A 2 5.86 -1.87 3.70
N VAL A 3 6.45 -3.05 3.56
CA VAL A 3 5.88 -4.10 2.70
C VAL A 3 4.61 -4.74 3.28
N GLY A 4 4.41 -4.64 4.59
CA GLY A 4 3.23 -5.13 5.28
C GLY A 4 1.92 -4.53 4.76
N HIS A 5 1.92 -3.25 4.32
CA HIS A 5 0.74 -2.61 3.73
C HIS A 5 0.24 -3.34 2.48
N TYR A 6 1.15 -3.88 1.65
CA TYR A 6 0.76 -4.60 0.43
C TYR A 6 0.02 -5.91 0.72
N SER A 7 0.12 -6.45 1.95
CA SER A 7 -0.68 -7.60 2.38
C SER A 7 -2.17 -7.37 2.21
N VAL A 8 -2.64 -6.16 2.56
CA VAL A 8 -4.05 -5.77 2.43
C VAL A 8 -4.45 -5.65 0.96
N ALA A 9 -3.58 -5.12 0.10
CA ALA A 9 -3.83 -5.05 -1.34
C ALA A 9 -4.03 -6.45 -1.94
N PHE A 10 -3.15 -7.40 -1.61
CA PHE A 10 -3.30 -8.78 -2.04
C PHE A 10 -4.56 -9.43 -1.46
N ALA A 11 -4.81 -9.28 -0.16
CA ALA A 11 -5.96 -9.91 0.51
C ALA A 11 -7.31 -9.37 0.03
N CYS A 12 -7.39 -8.08 -0.30
CA CYS A 12 -8.62 -7.43 -0.75
C CYS A 12 -8.98 -7.77 -2.20
N ARG A 13 -8.02 -8.18 -3.04
CA ARG A 13 -8.30 -8.55 -4.43
C ARG A 13 -8.95 -9.93 -4.51
N THR A 14 -10.15 -9.99 -5.08
CA THR A 14 -10.89 -11.24 -5.28
C THR A 14 -11.56 -11.28 -6.65
N GLU A 15 -11.89 -12.47 -7.14
CA GLU A 15 -12.69 -12.62 -8.37
C GLU A 15 -14.07 -11.95 -8.28
N ARG A 16 -14.61 -11.84 -7.07
CA ARG A 16 -15.93 -11.26 -6.82
C ARG A 16 -15.92 -9.74 -6.99
N ASN A 17 -14.91 -9.04 -6.46
CA ASN A 17 -14.86 -7.58 -6.53
C ASN A 17 -14.16 -7.05 -7.78
N LYS A 18 -13.26 -7.85 -8.39
CA LYS A 18 -12.52 -7.53 -9.62
C LYS A 18 -11.74 -6.20 -9.59
N ILE A 19 -11.48 -5.64 -8.40
CA ILE A 19 -10.68 -4.42 -8.28
C ILE A 19 -9.27 -4.72 -8.82
N PRO A 20 -8.71 -3.93 -9.73
CA PRO A 20 -7.36 -4.15 -10.22
C PRO A 20 -6.34 -4.13 -9.08
N LEU A 21 -5.37 -5.07 -9.10
CA LEU A 21 -4.36 -5.18 -8.05
C LEU A 21 -3.54 -3.89 -7.93
N TRP A 22 -3.17 -3.28 -9.06
CA TRP A 22 -2.42 -2.02 -9.06
C TRP A 22 -3.19 -0.86 -8.39
N VAL A 23 -4.54 -0.83 -8.51
CA VAL A 23 -5.37 0.17 -7.81
C VAL A 23 -5.31 -0.04 -6.29
N LEU A 24 -5.36 -1.31 -5.84
CA LEU A 24 -5.20 -1.63 -4.42
C LEU A 24 -3.80 -1.30 -3.91
N PHE A 25 -2.75 -1.47 -4.73
CA PHE A 25 -1.39 -1.06 -4.40
C PHE A 25 -1.27 0.45 -4.19
N VAL A 26 -1.93 1.25 -5.05
CA VAL A 26 -2.05 2.70 -4.82
C VAL A 26 -2.84 2.98 -3.54
N ALA A 27 -3.98 2.29 -3.33
CA ALA A 27 -4.86 2.55 -2.20
C ALA A 27 -4.17 2.31 -0.85
N VAL A 28 -3.45 1.19 -0.68
CA VAL A 28 -2.78 0.89 0.59
C VAL A 28 -1.60 1.80 0.91
N GLN A 29 -1.04 2.49 -0.09
CA GLN A 29 0.06 3.45 0.07
C GLN A 29 -0.39 4.90 -0.16
N PHE A 30 -1.68 5.14 -0.22
CA PHE A 30 -2.20 6.45 -0.61
C PHE A 30 -1.81 7.56 0.37
N LEU A 31 -1.82 7.26 1.68
CA LEU A 31 -1.40 8.22 2.71
C LEU A 31 0.08 8.58 2.56
N ASP A 32 0.93 7.63 2.24
CA ASP A 32 2.35 7.84 2.00
C ASP A 32 2.63 8.64 0.71
N TYR A 33 1.83 8.45 -0.34
CA TYR A 33 1.93 9.31 -1.52
C TYR A 33 1.61 10.77 -1.19
N ILE A 34 0.58 11.01 -0.34
CA ILE A 34 0.24 12.35 0.14
C ILE A 34 1.37 12.88 1.00
N TRP A 35 1.82 12.10 1.99
CA TRP A 35 2.92 12.47 2.89
C TRP A 35 4.18 12.84 2.12
N ALA A 36 4.64 11.98 1.23
CA ALA A 36 5.84 12.25 0.45
C ALA A 36 5.71 13.51 -0.39
N THR A 37 4.53 13.75 -0.99
CA THR A 37 4.25 14.98 -1.72
C THR A 37 4.33 16.20 -0.80
N LEU A 38 3.72 16.14 0.39
CA LEU A 38 3.72 17.26 1.34
C LEU A 38 5.10 17.52 1.95
N VAL A 39 5.92 16.47 2.13
CA VAL A 39 7.33 16.62 2.54
C VAL A 39 8.15 17.29 1.43
N LEU A 40 7.99 16.89 0.17
CA LEU A 40 8.66 17.55 -0.97
C LEU A 40 8.32 19.03 -1.09
N LEU A 41 7.05 19.37 -0.82
CA LEU A 41 6.56 20.76 -0.79
C LEU A 41 6.98 21.53 0.48
N GLY A 42 7.58 20.86 1.47
CA GLY A 42 7.97 21.45 2.74
C GLY A 42 6.80 21.76 3.68
N ILE A 43 5.61 21.22 3.43
CA ILE A 43 4.41 21.38 4.26
C ILE A 43 4.47 20.42 5.45
N GLU A 44 4.66 19.12 5.21
CA GLU A 44 4.95 18.15 6.27
C GLU A 44 6.45 18.01 6.49
N LYS A 45 6.85 17.51 7.68
CA LYS A 45 8.22 17.53 8.12
C LYS A 45 8.66 16.17 8.61
N LEU A 46 9.85 15.79 8.18
CA LEU A 46 10.53 14.55 8.48
C LEU A 46 11.96 14.85 8.91
N ARG A 47 12.50 14.06 9.81
CA ARG A 47 13.95 13.94 10.06
C ARG A 47 14.34 12.48 9.85
N VAL A 48 15.49 12.27 9.23
CA VAL A 48 16.07 10.94 9.09
C VAL A 48 17.25 10.84 10.05
N ILE A 49 17.06 10.10 11.13
CA ILE A 49 17.99 10.06 12.28
C ILE A 49 18.49 8.63 12.43
N LYS A 50 19.80 8.41 12.30
CA LYS A 50 20.40 7.11 12.53
C LYS A 50 20.17 6.66 13.97
N GLY A 51 19.54 5.49 14.14
CA GLY A 51 19.22 4.94 15.46
C GLY A 51 18.03 5.61 16.15
N PHE A 52 17.14 6.28 15.42
CA PHE A 52 15.88 6.81 15.97
C PHE A 52 15.05 5.69 16.62
N THR A 53 14.88 4.59 15.91
CA THR A 53 14.43 3.29 16.45
C THR A 53 15.33 2.19 15.89
N GLU A 54 15.17 0.94 16.34
CA GLU A 54 15.92 -0.20 15.77
C GLU A 54 15.49 -0.52 14.34
N GLY A 55 14.19 -0.40 14.03
CA GLY A 55 13.59 -0.75 12.73
C GLY A 55 13.46 0.40 11.76
N SER A 56 13.54 1.67 12.21
CA SER A 56 13.35 2.82 11.33
C SER A 56 14.19 4.02 11.74
N MET A 57 14.70 4.74 10.74
CA MET A 57 15.38 6.02 10.92
C MET A 57 14.43 7.22 10.79
N LEU A 58 13.14 6.99 10.52
CA LEU A 58 12.18 8.05 10.21
C LEU A 58 11.58 8.63 11.50
N ASP A 59 11.83 9.90 11.75
CA ASP A 59 11.13 10.72 12.75
C ASP A 59 10.16 11.66 12.04
N SER A 60 8.93 11.20 11.88
CA SER A 60 7.85 11.96 11.26
C SER A 60 7.21 12.89 12.29
N TYR A 61 7.94 13.94 12.70
CA TYR A 61 7.52 14.78 13.82
C TYR A 61 6.34 15.72 13.50
N PHE A 62 6.06 15.98 12.21
CA PHE A 62 4.95 16.82 11.76
C PHE A 62 4.33 16.31 10.47
N HIS A 63 3.21 15.57 10.58
CA HIS A 63 2.49 14.97 9.44
C HIS A 63 0.96 14.92 9.65
N PRO A 64 0.33 16.07 9.99
CA PRO A 64 -1.09 16.12 10.34
C PRO A 64 -2.05 15.93 9.17
N TYR A 65 -1.61 16.27 7.95
CA TYR A 65 -2.49 16.29 6.78
C TYR A 65 -2.57 14.95 6.06
N SER A 66 -1.55 14.14 6.18
CA SER A 66 -1.51 12.79 5.61
C SER A 66 -1.89 11.72 6.63
N HIS A 67 -1.32 11.77 7.86
CA HIS A 67 -1.34 10.65 8.81
C HIS A 67 -2.08 10.93 10.12
N SER A 68 -2.80 12.05 10.31
CA SER A 68 -3.70 12.09 11.45
C SER A 68 -4.89 11.14 11.24
N LEU A 69 -5.43 10.58 12.32
CA LEU A 69 -6.61 9.69 12.22
C LEU A 69 -7.76 10.37 11.46
N ILE A 70 -8.02 11.64 11.76
CA ILE A 70 -9.09 12.40 11.09
C ILE A 70 -8.81 12.52 9.59
N THR A 71 -7.59 12.87 9.20
CA THR A 71 -7.26 13.00 7.78
C THR A 71 -7.19 11.64 7.08
N ALA A 72 -6.76 10.58 7.76
CA ALA A 72 -6.80 9.22 7.22
C ALA A 72 -8.24 8.78 6.90
N ILE A 73 -9.21 9.06 7.78
CA ILE A 73 -10.63 8.83 7.52
C ILE A 73 -11.12 9.67 6.33
N LEU A 74 -10.75 10.95 6.28
CA LEU A 74 -11.13 11.86 5.17
C LEU A 74 -10.58 11.35 3.83
N TRP A 75 -9.29 11.04 3.76
CA TRP A 75 -8.65 10.52 2.55
C TRP A 75 -9.24 9.17 2.11
N SER A 76 -9.61 8.32 3.06
CA SER A 76 -10.30 7.05 2.79
C SER A 76 -11.66 7.28 2.13
N ALA A 77 -12.43 8.24 2.64
CA ALA A 77 -13.73 8.62 2.07
C ALA A 77 -13.57 9.25 0.67
N VAL A 78 -12.58 10.14 0.50
CA VAL A 78 -12.26 10.75 -0.80
C VAL A 78 -11.87 9.69 -1.82
N ALA A 79 -10.96 8.76 -1.47
CA ALA A 79 -10.54 7.68 -2.36
C ALA A 79 -11.71 6.77 -2.77
N ALA A 80 -12.59 6.41 -1.83
CA ALA A 80 -13.81 5.64 -2.10
C ALA A 80 -14.75 6.38 -3.08
N LEU A 81 -14.95 7.69 -2.86
CA LEU A 81 -15.80 8.52 -3.71
C LEU A 81 -15.22 8.69 -5.11
N VAL A 82 -13.92 8.99 -5.22
CA VAL A 82 -13.23 9.09 -6.51
C VAL A 82 -13.33 7.76 -7.27
N TYR A 83 -13.06 6.65 -6.63
CA TYR A 83 -13.19 5.34 -7.26
C TYR A 83 -14.63 5.08 -7.75
N LYS A 84 -15.64 5.38 -6.92
CA LYS A 84 -17.04 5.29 -7.30
C LYS A 84 -17.36 6.13 -8.53
N THR A 85 -16.95 7.39 -8.57
CA THR A 85 -17.28 8.32 -9.67
C THR A 85 -16.56 7.94 -10.97
N VAL A 86 -15.30 7.51 -10.88
CA VAL A 86 -14.54 7.07 -12.07
C VAL A 86 -15.14 5.80 -12.65
N CYS A 87 -15.44 4.80 -11.83
CA CYS A 87 -16.02 3.54 -12.30
C CYS A 87 -17.47 3.66 -12.75
N SER A 88 -18.26 4.59 -12.19
CA SER A 88 -19.64 4.81 -12.66
C SER A 88 -19.72 5.54 -14.00
N ARG A 89 -18.67 6.29 -14.38
CA ARG A 89 -18.59 6.97 -15.68
C ARG A 89 -18.15 6.06 -16.83
N HIS A 90 -17.63 4.89 -16.53
CA HIS A 90 -17.22 3.89 -17.52
C HIS A 90 -17.98 2.57 -17.33
N PRO A 91 -19.34 2.57 -17.38
CA PRO A 91 -20.13 1.37 -17.15
C PRO A 91 -20.13 0.41 -18.37
N PHE A 92 -19.41 0.71 -19.43
CA PHE A 92 -19.60 0.05 -20.71
C PHE A 92 -18.30 -0.58 -21.22
N ASP A 93 -18.16 -1.87 -21.01
CA ASP A 93 -17.37 -2.70 -21.91
C ASP A 93 -18.28 -3.14 -23.06
N SER A 94 -18.35 -2.27 -24.10
CA SER A 94 -19.16 -2.47 -25.27
C SER A 94 -18.76 -3.66 -26.12
N ALA A 95 -17.62 -4.28 -25.85
CA ALA A 95 -17.12 -5.42 -26.61
C ALA A 95 -17.78 -6.75 -26.21
N GLN A 96 -18.47 -6.85 -25.07
CA GLN A 96 -19.04 -8.10 -24.59
C GLN A 96 -20.54 -8.07 -24.27
N GLY A 97 -21.26 -6.95 -24.46
CA GLY A 97 -22.71 -6.89 -24.23
C GLY A 97 -23.18 -7.28 -22.81
N ARG A 98 -22.27 -7.37 -21.85
CA ARG A 98 -22.55 -7.67 -20.45
C ARG A 98 -22.40 -6.40 -19.63
N LEU A 99 -23.44 -6.05 -18.88
CA LEU A 99 -23.32 -5.16 -17.76
C LEU A 99 -22.18 -5.69 -16.88
N SER A 100 -21.03 -5.02 -16.89
CA SER A 100 -19.98 -5.29 -15.93
C SER A 100 -20.61 -5.06 -14.57
N HIS A 101 -20.85 -6.14 -13.82
CA HIS A 101 -21.34 -6.05 -12.45
C HIS A 101 -20.24 -5.34 -11.63
N TYR A 102 -20.33 -4.02 -11.62
CA TYR A 102 -19.59 -3.20 -10.68
C TYR A 102 -19.97 -3.67 -9.29
N SER A 103 -19.02 -4.23 -8.55
CA SER A 103 -19.29 -4.62 -7.18
C SER A 103 -19.63 -3.36 -6.39
N THR A 104 -20.85 -3.26 -5.90
CA THR A 104 -21.31 -2.13 -5.08
C THR A 104 -20.44 -1.93 -3.83
N SER A 105 -19.70 -2.97 -3.41
CA SER A 105 -18.76 -2.93 -2.29
C SER A 105 -17.36 -2.41 -2.67
N ALA A 106 -17.02 -2.29 -3.96
CA ALA A 106 -15.66 -1.91 -4.37
C ALA A 106 -15.20 -0.53 -3.83
N PRO A 107 -16.02 0.54 -3.84
CA PRO A 107 -15.62 1.81 -3.23
C PRO A 107 -15.34 1.69 -1.74
N LEU A 108 -16.14 0.92 -1.01
CA LEU A 108 -15.91 0.67 0.41
C LEU A 108 -14.58 -0.08 0.62
N ILE A 109 -14.29 -1.09 -0.20
CA ILE A 109 -13.03 -1.83 -0.13
C ILE A 109 -11.84 -0.89 -0.37
N ILE A 110 -11.92 0.04 -1.34
CA ILE A 110 -10.87 1.04 -1.58
C ILE A 110 -10.69 1.95 -0.36
N GLY A 111 -11.77 2.48 0.20
CA GLY A 111 -11.70 3.30 1.42
C GLY A 111 -11.08 2.54 2.59
N LEU A 112 -11.49 1.29 2.82
CA LEU A 112 -10.90 0.45 3.86
C LEU A 112 -9.43 0.11 3.60
N ALA A 113 -9.03 -0.09 2.34
CA ALA A 113 -7.63 -0.30 1.97
C ALA A 113 -6.77 0.94 2.26
N VAL A 114 -7.27 2.15 1.99
CA VAL A 114 -6.59 3.39 2.40
C VAL A 114 -6.51 3.49 3.92
N PHE A 115 -7.61 3.24 4.63
CA PHE A 115 -7.64 3.36 6.09
C PHE A 115 -6.77 2.32 6.79
N SER A 116 -6.61 1.13 6.20
CA SER A 116 -5.75 0.08 6.75
C SER A 116 -4.30 0.53 6.89
N HIS A 117 -3.83 1.48 6.09
CA HIS A 117 -2.51 2.08 6.22
C HIS A 117 -2.32 2.66 7.63
N TRP A 118 -3.22 3.55 8.05
CA TRP A 118 -3.15 4.17 9.37
C TRP A 118 -3.20 3.13 10.51
N ILE A 119 -4.01 2.07 10.36
CA ILE A 119 -4.12 1.01 11.37
C ILE A 119 -2.81 0.22 11.49
N LEU A 120 -2.18 -0.11 10.37
CA LEU A 120 -0.90 -0.83 10.38
C LEU A 120 0.23 0.05 10.92
N ASP A 121 0.19 1.34 10.60
CA ASP A 121 1.14 2.31 11.12
C ASP A 121 0.97 2.54 12.63
N LEU A 122 -0.25 2.47 13.15
CA LEU A 122 -0.48 2.52 14.60
C LEU A 122 0.28 1.41 15.34
N VAL A 123 0.44 0.24 14.71
CA VAL A 123 1.24 -0.87 15.28
C VAL A 123 2.74 -0.57 15.18
N ALA A 124 3.20 -0.06 14.05
CA ALA A 124 4.62 0.11 13.76
C ALA A 124 5.23 1.34 14.41
N HIS A 125 4.59 2.47 14.28
CA HIS A 125 5.08 3.77 14.72
C HIS A 125 5.26 3.87 16.24
N PRO A 126 6.29 4.59 16.73
CA PRO A 126 6.31 5.06 18.10
C PRO A 126 5.14 6.04 18.33
N ARG A 127 5.09 6.73 19.48
CA ARG A 127 4.01 7.69 19.76
C ARG A 127 4.20 9.00 18.98
N ASP A 128 4.13 8.90 17.64
CA ASP A 128 4.28 10.03 16.73
C ASP A 128 3.08 10.21 15.77
N LEU A 129 2.18 9.21 15.63
CA LEU A 129 0.97 9.30 14.81
C LEU A 129 -0.08 10.21 15.46
N PRO A 130 -0.48 11.33 14.82
CA PRO A 130 -1.49 12.23 15.39
C PRO A 130 -2.91 11.63 15.31
N ILE A 131 -3.75 11.93 16.30
CA ILE A 131 -5.19 11.70 16.21
C ILE A 131 -5.87 12.84 15.44
N TYR A 132 -5.53 14.08 15.80
CA TYR A 132 -6.08 15.29 15.20
C TYR A 132 -4.98 16.34 15.09
N ASP A 133 -4.90 17.02 13.96
CA ASP A 133 -3.82 17.94 13.65
C ASP A 133 -2.46 17.27 13.94
N ASN A 134 -1.54 17.89 14.63
CA ASN A 134 -0.29 17.27 15.09
C ASN A 134 -0.32 16.93 16.60
N ALA A 135 -1.50 16.68 17.15
CA ALA A 135 -1.74 16.49 18.59
C ALA A 135 -2.23 15.07 18.93
N ALA A 136 -2.29 14.78 20.21
CA ALA A 136 -2.74 13.50 20.76
C ALA A 136 -2.06 12.29 20.08
N LYS A 137 -0.73 12.31 20.05
CA LYS A 137 0.07 11.30 19.33
C LYS A 137 -0.02 9.91 19.95
N VAL A 138 -0.25 8.91 19.11
CA VAL A 138 -0.38 7.49 19.44
C VAL A 138 0.60 6.64 18.65
N GLY A 139 0.74 5.37 19.01
CA GLY A 139 1.58 4.39 18.34
C GLY A 139 2.01 3.31 19.32
N PHE A 140 2.07 2.04 18.87
CA PHE A 140 2.45 0.92 19.73
C PHE A 140 3.97 0.69 19.72
N GLY A 141 4.71 1.31 18.80
CA GLY A 141 6.17 1.37 18.82
C GLY A 141 6.88 0.09 18.39
N LEU A 142 6.28 -0.70 17.49
CA LEU A 142 6.92 -1.92 17.02
C LEU A 142 8.26 -1.66 16.32
N TRP A 143 8.47 -0.48 15.73
CA TRP A 143 9.77 -0.04 15.18
C TRP A 143 10.90 0.00 16.21
N ASN A 144 10.60 0.01 17.52
CA ASN A 144 11.63 -0.13 18.54
C ASN A 144 12.21 -1.55 18.62
N TYR A 145 11.61 -2.52 17.93
CA TYR A 145 11.98 -3.93 17.94
C TYR A 145 12.11 -4.44 16.50
N ARG A 146 13.30 -4.29 15.92
CA ARG A 146 13.58 -4.55 14.50
C ARG A 146 13.14 -5.94 14.03
N ASP A 147 13.53 -7.00 14.77
CA ASP A 147 13.28 -8.38 14.33
C ASP A 147 11.78 -8.77 14.45
N PRO A 148 11.04 -8.42 15.52
CA PRO A 148 9.59 -8.59 15.59
C PRO A 148 8.84 -7.79 14.51
N GLU A 149 9.27 -6.55 14.22
CA GLU A 149 8.67 -5.72 13.17
C GLU A 149 8.86 -6.38 11.80
N PHE A 150 10.10 -6.76 11.45
CA PHE A 150 10.40 -7.47 10.22
C PHE A 150 9.59 -8.77 10.09
N ALA A 151 9.53 -9.59 11.15
CA ALA A 151 8.78 -10.84 11.14
C ALA A 151 7.28 -10.62 10.89
N LEU A 152 6.68 -9.58 11.50
CA LEU A 152 5.28 -9.23 11.28
C LEU A 152 5.04 -8.79 9.83
N GLU A 153 5.88 -7.93 9.28
CA GLU A 153 5.75 -7.46 7.88
C GLU A 153 5.79 -8.62 6.89
N ILE A 154 6.73 -9.55 7.08
CA ILE A 154 6.86 -10.72 6.21
C ILE A 154 5.68 -11.68 6.39
N ALA A 155 5.21 -11.91 7.61
CA ALA A 155 4.04 -12.75 7.87
C ALA A 155 2.77 -12.18 7.24
N LEU A 156 2.56 -10.88 7.37
CA LEU A 156 1.45 -10.17 6.72
C LEU A 156 1.52 -10.31 5.20
N LEU A 157 2.68 -10.01 4.60
CA LEU A 157 2.87 -10.10 3.16
C LEU A 157 2.62 -11.53 2.64
N ALA A 158 3.18 -12.54 3.29
CA ALA A 158 2.98 -13.94 2.93
C ALA A 158 1.52 -14.35 3.04
N GLY A 159 0.83 -13.95 4.12
CA GLY A 159 -0.60 -14.19 4.31
C GLY A 159 -1.45 -13.51 3.24
N GLY A 160 -1.15 -12.26 2.90
CA GLY A 160 -1.83 -11.52 1.82
C GLY A 160 -1.67 -12.21 0.48
N ILE A 161 -0.45 -12.63 0.12
CA ILE A 161 -0.18 -13.37 -1.13
C ILE A 161 -0.91 -14.72 -1.15
N ALA A 162 -0.91 -15.46 -0.05
CA ALA A 162 -1.63 -16.72 0.05
C ALA A 162 -3.14 -16.53 -0.17
N LEU A 163 -3.74 -15.53 0.47
CA LEU A 163 -5.15 -15.18 0.26
C LEU A 163 -5.43 -14.76 -1.19
N TYR A 164 -4.54 -13.98 -1.80
CA TYR A 164 -4.67 -13.60 -3.20
C TYR A 164 -4.70 -14.82 -4.11
N GLN A 165 -3.79 -15.78 -3.91
CA GLN A 165 -3.69 -16.97 -4.75
C GLN A 165 -4.87 -17.93 -4.56
N THR A 166 -5.43 -18.04 -3.36
CA THR A 166 -6.57 -18.92 -3.07
C THR A 166 -7.91 -18.33 -3.53
N ARG A 167 -8.03 -16.99 -3.52
CA ARG A 167 -9.28 -16.29 -3.86
C ARG A 167 -9.40 -15.88 -5.32
N ASN A 168 -8.39 -16.17 -6.15
CA ASN A 168 -8.38 -15.79 -7.55
C ASN A 168 -7.90 -16.95 -8.41
N ALA A 169 -8.74 -17.39 -9.37
CA ALA A 169 -8.30 -18.33 -10.40
C ALA A 169 -7.34 -17.62 -11.35
N MET A 170 -6.14 -18.15 -11.46
CA MET A 170 -5.11 -17.58 -12.32
C MET A 170 -4.19 -18.68 -12.87
N PRO A 171 -3.61 -18.49 -14.08
CA PRO A 171 -2.69 -19.46 -14.65
C PRO A 171 -1.41 -19.56 -13.80
N ALA A 172 -0.74 -20.72 -13.86
CA ALA A 172 0.47 -21.00 -13.06
C ALA A 172 1.57 -19.94 -13.23
N ILE A 173 1.74 -19.43 -14.46
CA ILE A 173 2.72 -18.37 -14.75
C ILE A 173 2.44 -17.08 -13.96
N ARG A 174 1.16 -16.69 -13.78
CA ARG A 174 0.80 -15.53 -12.97
C ARG A 174 1.01 -15.82 -11.49
N LYS A 175 0.68 -17.02 -11.01
CA LYS A 175 0.98 -17.44 -9.63
C LYS A 175 2.48 -17.33 -9.34
N GLY A 176 3.31 -17.85 -10.25
CA GLY A 176 4.78 -17.72 -10.16
C GLY A 176 5.25 -16.26 -10.15
N ALA A 177 4.68 -15.40 -11.00
CA ALA A 177 5.03 -13.98 -11.04
C ALA A 177 4.66 -13.24 -9.73
N VAL A 178 3.52 -13.59 -9.11
CA VAL A 178 3.12 -13.04 -7.80
C VAL A 178 4.10 -13.48 -6.71
N ILE A 179 4.51 -14.75 -6.69
CA ILE A 179 5.51 -15.25 -5.74
C ILE A 179 6.85 -14.55 -5.94
N ALA A 180 7.31 -14.45 -7.18
CA ALA A 180 8.58 -13.76 -7.50
C ALA A 180 8.54 -12.29 -7.06
N PHE A 181 7.42 -11.61 -7.25
CA PHE A 181 7.23 -10.24 -6.78
C PHE A 181 7.22 -10.17 -5.25
N GLY A 182 6.56 -11.11 -4.57
CA GLY A 182 6.61 -11.21 -3.11
C GLY A 182 8.05 -11.39 -2.60
N ILE A 183 8.84 -12.28 -3.23
CA ILE A 183 10.26 -12.46 -2.89
C ILE A 183 11.05 -11.15 -3.12
N ALA A 184 10.79 -10.43 -4.22
CA ALA A 184 11.44 -9.15 -4.46
C ALA A 184 11.11 -8.11 -3.38
N LEU A 185 9.85 -8.04 -2.93
CA LEU A 185 9.45 -7.18 -1.81
C LEU A 185 10.17 -7.57 -0.50
N VAL A 186 10.32 -8.88 -0.22
CA VAL A 186 11.09 -9.36 0.95
C VAL A 186 12.56 -8.94 0.85
N ILE A 187 13.18 -9.05 -0.33
CA ILE A 187 14.57 -8.62 -0.53
C ILE A 187 14.72 -7.12 -0.28
N VAL A 188 13.78 -6.31 -0.76
CA VAL A 188 13.77 -4.86 -0.50
C VAL A 188 13.61 -4.58 0.99
N GLN A 189 12.72 -5.30 1.69
CA GLN A 189 12.52 -5.16 3.13
C GLN A 189 13.78 -5.55 3.92
N ILE A 190 14.48 -6.62 3.53
CA ILE A 190 15.77 -7.01 4.12
C ILE A 190 16.78 -5.86 3.95
N GLY A 191 16.85 -5.29 2.75
CA GLY A 191 17.72 -4.15 2.45
C GLY A 191 17.40 -2.93 3.32
N ASP A 192 16.11 -2.63 3.47
CA ASP A 192 15.65 -1.51 4.31
C ASP A 192 15.97 -1.71 5.78
N THR A 193 15.72 -2.92 6.30
CA THR A 193 15.81 -3.23 7.74
C THR A 193 17.22 -3.54 8.22
N TYR A 194 18.02 -4.29 7.43
CA TYR A 194 19.28 -4.86 7.92
C TYR A 194 20.54 -4.30 7.25
N VAL A 195 20.43 -3.66 6.07
CA VAL A 195 21.63 -3.10 5.41
C VAL A 195 21.94 -1.71 5.99
N PRO A 196 23.10 -1.54 6.63
CA PRO A 196 23.51 -0.25 7.16
C PRO A 196 23.60 0.79 6.05
N ARG A 197 22.99 1.94 6.26
CA ARG A 197 23.02 3.06 5.33
C ARG A 197 23.16 4.39 6.09
N ASN A 198 23.67 5.40 5.39
CA ASN A 198 23.66 6.75 5.89
C ASN A 198 22.25 7.36 5.77
N PRO A 199 21.83 8.21 6.71
CA PRO A 199 20.59 8.95 6.58
C PRO A 199 20.57 9.77 5.29
N LEU A 200 19.47 9.67 4.56
CA LEU A 200 19.17 10.53 3.42
C LEU A 200 18.57 11.85 3.91
N THR A 201 18.51 12.85 3.05
CA THR A 201 17.73 14.05 3.35
C THR A 201 16.24 13.72 3.36
N ASP A 202 15.44 14.55 4.03
CA ASP A 202 13.96 14.43 4.03
C ASP A 202 13.39 14.33 2.61
N LYS A 203 13.82 15.22 1.71
CA LYS A 203 13.38 15.24 0.31
C LYS A 203 13.84 14.02 -0.48
N ALA A 204 15.08 13.55 -0.26
CA ALA A 204 15.56 12.34 -0.93
C ALA A 204 14.78 11.10 -0.46
N THR A 205 14.43 11.02 0.81
CA THR A 205 13.59 9.96 1.36
C THR A 205 12.19 10.00 0.76
N ALA A 206 11.52 11.15 0.74
CA ALA A 206 10.21 11.32 0.14
C ALA A 206 10.20 10.99 -1.36
N MET A 207 11.24 11.38 -2.10
CA MET A 207 11.40 11.03 -3.50
C MET A 207 11.59 9.51 -3.68
N GLY A 208 12.35 8.87 -2.81
CA GLY A 208 12.53 7.41 -2.78
C GLY A 208 11.19 6.68 -2.60
N VAL A 209 10.35 7.12 -1.65
CA VAL A 209 9.00 6.59 -1.45
C VAL A 209 8.17 6.69 -2.73
N TRP A 210 8.13 7.85 -3.37
CA TRP A 210 7.43 8.06 -4.64
C TRP A 210 7.88 7.08 -5.73
N ILE A 211 9.20 6.95 -5.92
CA ILE A 211 9.79 6.11 -6.98
C ILE A 211 9.48 4.63 -6.71
N PHE A 212 9.80 4.13 -5.51
CA PHE A 212 9.64 2.71 -5.21
C PHE A 212 8.18 2.27 -5.22
N TYR A 213 7.28 3.06 -4.64
CA TYR A 213 5.86 2.71 -4.62
C TYR A 213 5.27 2.72 -6.01
N THR A 214 5.63 3.70 -6.85
CA THR A 214 5.20 3.74 -8.24
C THR A 214 5.74 2.54 -9.04
N LEU A 215 6.99 2.14 -8.81
CA LEU A 215 7.55 0.94 -9.42
C LEU A 215 6.76 -0.31 -9.04
N PHE A 216 6.38 -0.47 -7.77
CA PHE A 216 5.59 -1.62 -7.32
C PHE A 216 4.18 -1.61 -7.91
N VAL A 217 3.57 -0.45 -8.09
CA VAL A 217 2.29 -0.30 -8.80
C VAL A 217 2.42 -0.74 -10.27
N ILE A 218 3.49 -0.34 -10.95
CA ILE A 218 3.78 -0.75 -12.34
C ILE A 218 3.96 -2.28 -12.42
N VAL A 219 4.70 -2.87 -11.50
CA VAL A 219 4.89 -4.33 -11.44
C VAL A 219 3.56 -5.05 -11.20
N ALA A 220 2.74 -4.58 -10.25
CA ALA A 220 1.41 -5.14 -9.98
C ALA A 220 0.51 -5.08 -11.23
N PHE A 221 0.53 -3.95 -11.95
CA PHE A 221 -0.18 -3.80 -13.23
C PHE A 221 0.33 -4.79 -14.30
N ALA A 222 1.64 -4.95 -14.43
CA ALA A 222 2.24 -5.88 -15.38
C ALA A 222 1.86 -7.33 -15.07
N ILE A 223 1.89 -7.74 -13.80
CA ILE A 223 1.49 -9.08 -13.36
C ILE A 223 0.04 -9.39 -13.75
N GLU A 224 -0.87 -8.42 -13.63
CA GLU A 224 -2.27 -8.63 -14.04
C GLU A 224 -2.46 -8.85 -15.55
N LYS A 225 -1.52 -8.41 -16.37
CA LYS A 225 -1.52 -8.64 -17.82
C LYS A 225 -1.02 -10.03 -18.21
N ILE A 226 -0.28 -10.71 -17.36
CA ILE A 226 0.26 -12.05 -17.63
C ILE A 226 -0.89 -13.04 -17.80
N GLY A 227 -0.88 -13.78 -18.90
CA GLY A 227 -1.84 -14.86 -19.20
C GLY A 227 -3.24 -14.40 -19.64
N ARG A 228 -3.51 -13.08 -19.79
CA ARG A 228 -4.78 -12.62 -20.39
C ARG A 228 -4.84 -12.85 -21.89
N ARG A 229 -3.71 -12.83 -22.60
CA ARG A 229 -3.64 -12.98 -24.07
C ARG A 229 -4.01 -14.38 -24.60
N GLY A 230 -4.05 -15.41 -23.73
CA GLY A 230 -4.40 -16.77 -24.12
C GLY A 230 -5.90 -17.10 -24.09
N GLN A 231 -6.74 -16.24 -23.51
CA GLN A 231 -8.18 -16.49 -23.37
C GLN A 231 -9.03 -15.87 -24.51
N THR A 232 -8.43 -15.03 -25.35
CA THR A 232 -9.14 -14.40 -26.48
C THR A 232 -9.09 -15.22 -27.77
N ASN A 233 -8.35 -16.32 -27.83
CA ASN A 233 -8.19 -17.17 -29.02
C ASN A 233 -8.65 -18.63 -28.82
N ALA A 234 -9.52 -18.90 -27.87
CA ALA A 234 -10.23 -20.19 -27.84
C ALA A 234 -11.49 -20.05 -28.70
N PRO A 235 -11.70 -20.93 -29.72
CA PRO A 235 -12.83 -20.88 -30.64
C PRO A 235 -14.18 -21.12 -29.94
#